data_9b55bd170a371f24a12945ae84919952
#
_entry.id   9b55bd170a371f24a12945ae84919952
#
_cell.length_a   1.000
_cell.length_b   1.000
_cell.length_c   1.000
_cell.angle_alpha   90.00
_cell.angle_beta   90.00
_cell.angle_gamma   90.00
#
_symmetry.space_group_name_H-M   'P 1'
#
loop_
_entity.id
_entity.type
_entity.pdbx_description
1 polymer ?
#
loop_
_entity_poly.entity_id
_entity_poly.type
_entity_poly.pdbx_seq_one_letter_code
_entity_poly.pdbx_strand_id
1 'polypeptide(L)'
;MEYRLSHRAQNLRRCMMDAFHLRDAKDMIFFNSGQPAADLYPRALLRAVLDELLAEEPQILAYPGSQGDEELREALAERQNRLDGGAGIRAEQIVVTNGGTGGADLLAQLFIDPGDTVLSETPTFPETLDCFAKAGARLAGVSMDADGPLPDELERLAQKCRPRFFYVIPNFQNPTGRCTSPERRRAVAEIARRHGFFIVEDDPYRELNFDAAPPPSYHSLAPDCTISMGSLSKTIAPGIRIGWLVLPEELVERAVMTLKATALCYPALLHRAAARVLEHPQFDAHIDELRRDLKRRCRLLTGLMSAQIPTGWLTWETPRGGMFLWCRLHGGVSAMDFAVRARDRWHVAFFPGVCFTPNYEGEDFSLRLTFARQTDAQMAEGVRRIAAALKSFQQN
;
A
#
# COMPACT_ATOMS: atom_id res chain seq x y z
N MET A 1 39.11 -4.86 -10.00
CA MET A 1 38.44 -6.13 -9.62
C MET A 1 37.09 -6.10 -10.30
N GLU A 2 36.73 -7.09 -11.11
CA GLU A 2 35.47 -7.20 -11.80
C GLU A 2 34.48 -7.94 -10.90
N TYR A 3 33.37 -7.30 -10.51
CA TYR A 3 32.34 -7.89 -9.63
C TYR A 3 31.32 -8.67 -10.45
N ARG A 4 31.16 -9.96 -10.17
CA ARG A 4 30.12 -10.78 -10.80
C ARG A 4 28.87 -10.81 -9.91
N LEU A 5 27.85 -10.04 -10.30
CA LEU A 5 26.58 -10.01 -9.58
C LEU A 5 25.72 -11.23 -9.90
N SER A 6 24.87 -11.64 -8.94
CA SER A 6 23.83 -12.64 -9.17
C SER A 6 22.75 -12.12 -10.13
N HIS A 7 22.03 -13.03 -10.80
CA HIS A 7 20.88 -12.64 -11.64
C HIS A 7 19.84 -11.80 -10.87
N ARG A 8 19.58 -12.11 -9.60
CA ARG A 8 18.68 -11.31 -8.75
C ARG A 8 19.16 -9.87 -8.59
N ALA A 9 20.45 -9.66 -8.37
CA ALA A 9 21.01 -8.32 -8.25
C ALA A 9 21.02 -7.56 -9.60
N GLN A 10 21.17 -8.28 -10.72
CA GLN A 10 21.08 -7.71 -12.06
C GLN A 10 19.65 -7.32 -12.45
N ASN A 11 18.64 -8.04 -11.94
CA ASN A 11 17.21 -7.74 -12.16
C ASN A 11 16.69 -6.55 -11.32
N LEU A 12 17.51 -6.00 -10.42
CA LEU A 12 17.12 -4.80 -9.68
C LEU A 12 16.97 -3.63 -10.66
N ARG A 13 15.78 -3.07 -10.69
CA ARG A 13 15.50 -1.83 -11.40
C ARG A 13 15.38 -0.68 -10.40
N ARG A 14 15.77 0.51 -10.82
CA ARG A 14 15.56 1.70 -10.01
C ARG A 14 14.08 2.05 -10.04
N CYS A 15 13.47 2.17 -8.88
CA CYS A 15 12.08 2.64 -8.79
C CYS A 15 11.99 4.05 -9.38
N MET A 16 11.05 4.27 -10.31
CA MET A 16 10.89 5.57 -10.96
C MET A 16 10.49 6.65 -9.94
N MET A 17 9.82 6.26 -8.84
CA MET A 17 9.47 7.18 -7.75
C MET A 17 10.70 7.79 -7.06
N ASP A 18 11.86 7.11 -7.08
CA ASP A 18 13.09 7.64 -6.45
C ASP A 18 13.54 8.97 -7.05
N ALA A 19 13.25 9.21 -8.33
CA ALA A 19 13.56 10.47 -9.00
C ALA A 19 12.77 11.66 -8.42
N PHE A 20 11.68 11.39 -7.70
CA PHE A 20 10.83 12.40 -7.06
C PHE A 20 10.99 12.44 -5.53
N HIS A 21 11.81 11.56 -4.92
CA HIS A 21 12.16 11.59 -3.51
C HIS A 21 13.38 12.50 -3.27
N LEU A 22 13.15 13.81 -3.21
CA LEU A 22 14.19 14.79 -2.87
C LEU A 22 14.23 14.95 -1.34
N ARG A 23 15.36 14.60 -0.70
CA ARG A 23 15.48 14.64 0.76
C ARG A 23 15.71 16.04 1.35
N ASP A 24 16.30 16.99 0.59
CA ASP A 24 16.86 18.24 1.14
C ASP A 24 16.50 19.52 0.36
N ALA A 25 15.42 19.53 -0.40
CA ALA A 25 15.02 20.74 -1.10
C ALA A 25 14.31 21.72 -0.16
N LYS A 26 14.97 22.81 0.22
CA LYS A 26 14.34 23.94 0.92
C LYS A 26 13.12 24.42 0.11
N ASP A 27 12.05 24.76 0.80
CA ASP A 27 10.80 25.28 0.23
C ASP A 27 10.02 24.32 -0.68
N MET A 28 10.38 23.03 -0.74
CA MET A 28 9.64 22.02 -1.48
C MET A 28 8.39 21.58 -0.72
N ILE A 29 7.25 21.56 -1.40
CA ILE A 29 6.00 20.99 -0.87
C ILE A 29 5.79 19.60 -1.49
N PHE A 30 5.66 18.59 -0.63
CA PHE A 30 5.64 17.18 -1.03
C PHE A 30 4.23 16.60 -0.97
N PHE A 31 3.56 16.43 -2.12
CA PHE A 31 2.34 15.65 -2.26
C PHE A 31 2.58 14.19 -2.69
N ASN A 32 3.80 13.70 -2.54
CA ASN A 32 4.21 12.35 -2.96
C ASN A 32 4.34 11.34 -1.81
N SER A 33 4.22 11.76 -0.55
CA SER A 33 4.39 10.88 0.62
C SER A 33 3.24 9.87 0.78
N GLY A 34 3.56 8.62 1.07
CA GLY A 34 2.60 7.56 1.37
C GLY A 34 2.45 7.25 2.87
N GLN A 35 2.65 8.23 3.76
CA GLN A 35 2.55 8.05 5.22
C GLN A 35 1.68 9.13 5.88
N PRO A 36 1.02 8.82 7.02
CA PRO A 36 0.31 9.81 7.82
C PRO A 36 1.24 10.92 8.33
N ALA A 37 0.66 12.05 8.71
CA ALA A 37 1.40 13.11 9.38
C ALA A 37 1.97 12.65 10.73
N ALA A 38 3.16 13.12 11.09
CA ALA A 38 3.88 12.63 12.27
C ALA A 38 3.21 12.98 13.61
N ASP A 39 2.37 13.99 13.62
CA ASP A 39 1.55 14.39 14.77
C ASP A 39 0.38 13.42 15.05
N LEU A 40 0.01 12.61 14.05
CA LEU A 40 -1.03 11.58 14.16
C LEU A 40 -0.50 10.23 14.67
N TYR A 41 0.80 10.04 14.87
CA TYR A 41 1.30 8.80 15.43
C TYR A 41 0.95 8.70 16.92
N PRO A 42 0.51 7.53 17.43
CA PRO A 42 0.11 7.35 18.84
C PRO A 42 1.33 7.26 19.77
N ARG A 43 2.18 8.33 19.78
CA ARG A 43 3.48 8.35 20.48
C ARG A 43 3.36 8.18 21.98
N ALA A 44 2.32 8.78 22.59
CA ALA A 44 2.12 8.67 24.04
C ALA A 44 1.76 7.23 24.43
N LEU A 45 0.88 6.59 23.67
CA LEU A 45 0.48 5.20 23.87
C LEU A 45 1.66 4.26 23.64
N LEU A 46 2.40 4.42 22.53
CA LEU A 46 3.59 3.61 22.26
C LEU A 46 4.65 3.73 23.37
N ARG A 47 4.87 4.95 23.89
CA ARG A 47 5.81 5.17 24.99
C ARG A 47 5.37 4.43 26.25
N ALA A 48 4.11 4.58 26.66
CA ALA A 48 3.58 3.92 27.86
C ALA A 48 3.74 2.39 27.78
N VAL A 49 3.35 1.81 26.63
CA VAL A 49 3.47 0.36 26.38
C VAL A 49 4.93 -0.10 26.40
N LEU A 50 5.85 0.65 25.79
CA LEU A 50 7.27 0.28 25.77
C LEU A 50 7.91 0.39 27.16
N ASP A 51 7.56 1.43 27.94
CA ASP A 51 8.04 1.59 29.33
C ASP A 51 7.58 0.41 30.21
N GLU A 52 6.31 -0.02 30.08
CA GLU A 52 5.74 -1.17 30.78
C GLU A 52 6.45 -2.48 30.39
N LEU A 53 6.56 -2.78 29.10
CA LEU A 53 7.19 -4.01 28.61
C LEU A 53 8.65 -4.14 29.07
N LEU A 54 9.41 -3.06 29.04
CA LEU A 54 10.81 -3.08 29.45
C LEU A 54 10.97 -3.24 30.96
N ALA A 55 9.99 -2.79 31.74
CA ALA A 55 10.00 -2.93 33.23
C ALA A 55 9.56 -4.32 33.70
N GLU A 56 8.54 -4.90 33.02
CA GLU A 56 7.84 -6.10 33.52
C GLU A 56 8.25 -7.38 32.80
N GLU A 57 8.74 -7.30 31.54
CA GLU A 57 9.05 -8.46 30.69
C GLU A 57 10.52 -8.45 30.23
N PRO A 58 11.53 -8.65 31.10
CA PRO A 58 12.95 -8.58 30.69
C PRO A 58 13.33 -9.57 29.60
N GLN A 59 12.62 -10.71 29.47
CA GLN A 59 12.80 -11.71 28.40
C GLN A 59 12.36 -11.23 27.01
N ILE A 60 11.64 -10.09 26.91
CA ILE A 60 11.20 -9.53 25.64
C ILE A 60 12.36 -9.12 24.72
N LEU A 61 13.57 -9.00 25.26
CA LEU A 61 14.80 -8.70 24.52
C LEU A 61 15.50 -9.94 23.97
N ALA A 62 15.00 -11.15 24.28
CA ALA A 62 15.51 -12.39 23.71
C ALA A 62 15.01 -12.60 22.26
N TYR A 63 15.62 -13.57 21.55
CA TYR A 63 15.14 -13.96 20.24
C TYR A 63 13.73 -14.56 20.31
N PRO A 64 12.74 -14.05 19.55
CA PRO A 64 11.40 -14.63 19.48
C PRO A 64 11.36 -15.80 18.49
N GLY A 65 10.19 -16.44 18.38
CA GLY A 65 9.88 -17.37 17.31
C GLY A 65 9.89 -16.72 15.92
N SER A 66 10.30 -17.46 14.91
CA SER A 66 10.44 -16.93 13.53
C SER A 66 9.09 -16.58 12.89
N GLN A 67 7.97 -17.17 13.33
CA GLN A 67 6.62 -16.85 12.84
C GLN A 67 6.14 -15.46 13.29
N GLY A 68 6.74 -14.93 14.33
CA GLY A 68 6.35 -13.70 15.01
C GLY A 68 5.73 -13.98 16.37
N ASP A 69 5.65 -12.93 17.19
CA ASP A 69 5.10 -12.98 18.55
C ASP A 69 3.65 -13.50 18.55
N GLU A 70 3.35 -14.39 19.49
CA GLU A 70 2.04 -15.06 19.56
C GLU A 70 0.92 -14.08 19.91
N GLU A 71 1.12 -13.23 20.91
CA GLU A 71 0.11 -12.22 21.28
C GLU A 71 -0.17 -11.26 20.11
N LEU A 72 0.86 -10.89 19.34
CA LEU A 72 0.64 -10.08 18.15
C LEU A 72 -0.20 -10.81 17.09
N ARG A 73 0.06 -12.09 16.85
CA ARG A 73 -0.72 -12.88 15.87
C ARG A 73 -2.17 -13.03 16.31
N GLU A 74 -2.43 -13.24 17.60
CA GLU A 74 -3.77 -13.29 18.20
C GLU A 74 -4.50 -11.94 18.04
N ALA A 75 -3.86 -10.84 18.46
CA ALA A 75 -4.43 -9.49 18.32
C ALA A 75 -4.74 -9.11 16.87
N LEU A 76 -3.88 -9.51 15.92
CA LEU A 76 -4.10 -9.31 14.48
C LEU A 76 -5.27 -10.13 13.97
N ALA A 77 -5.37 -11.41 14.35
CA ALA A 77 -6.48 -12.30 13.97
C ALA A 77 -7.83 -11.77 14.48
N GLU A 78 -7.88 -11.37 15.75
CA GLU A 78 -9.07 -10.80 16.37
C GLU A 78 -9.51 -9.52 15.66
N ARG A 79 -8.56 -8.60 15.43
CA ARG A 79 -8.87 -7.34 14.77
C ARG A 79 -9.38 -7.52 13.34
N GLN A 80 -8.73 -8.39 12.54
CA GLN A 80 -9.18 -8.66 11.17
C GLN A 80 -10.56 -9.33 11.14
N ASN A 81 -10.80 -10.31 12.01
CA ASN A 81 -12.11 -10.94 12.14
C ASN A 81 -13.20 -9.93 12.52
N ARG A 82 -12.91 -9.00 13.42
CA ARG A 82 -13.84 -7.93 13.80
C ARG A 82 -14.15 -6.99 12.62
N LEU A 83 -13.14 -6.61 11.84
CA LEU A 83 -13.29 -5.72 10.70
C LEU A 83 -14.07 -6.36 9.53
N ASP A 84 -14.02 -7.66 9.39
CA ASP A 84 -14.68 -8.42 8.32
C ASP A 84 -15.99 -9.12 8.76
N GLY A 85 -16.41 -8.91 10.00
CA GLY A 85 -17.61 -9.55 10.51
C GLY A 85 -17.47 -11.08 10.71
N GLY A 86 -16.24 -11.55 10.93
CA GLY A 86 -15.94 -12.96 11.21
C GLY A 86 -15.35 -13.73 10.03
N ALA A 87 -14.20 -13.29 9.51
CA ALA A 87 -13.50 -13.95 8.39
C ALA A 87 -12.89 -15.34 8.73
N GLY A 88 -12.91 -15.73 10.01
CA GLY A 88 -12.39 -17.03 10.46
C GLY A 88 -10.86 -17.15 10.46
N ILE A 89 -10.15 -16.02 10.49
CA ILE A 89 -8.69 -15.98 10.56
C ILE A 89 -8.22 -16.46 11.93
N ARG A 90 -7.25 -17.36 11.97
CA ARG A 90 -6.62 -17.88 13.18
C ARG A 90 -5.17 -17.39 13.28
N ALA A 91 -4.68 -17.24 14.53
CA ALA A 91 -3.32 -16.80 14.81
C ALA A 91 -2.25 -17.70 14.17
N GLU A 92 -2.53 -19.01 14.04
CA GLU A 92 -1.64 -20.00 13.41
C GLU A 92 -1.41 -19.72 11.92
N GLN A 93 -2.38 -19.11 11.24
CA GLN A 93 -2.29 -18.74 9.82
C GLN A 93 -1.48 -17.46 9.57
N ILE A 94 -1.16 -16.72 10.63
CA ILE A 94 -0.46 -15.42 10.53
C ILE A 94 1.05 -15.62 10.63
N VAL A 95 1.77 -15.08 9.66
CA VAL A 95 3.23 -14.94 9.67
C VAL A 95 3.56 -13.45 9.69
N VAL A 96 4.22 -12.97 10.76
CA VAL A 96 4.60 -11.57 10.90
C VAL A 96 5.81 -11.26 10.00
N THR A 97 5.79 -10.11 9.34
CA THR A 97 6.79 -9.71 8.36
C THR A 97 7.34 -8.29 8.64
N ASN A 98 8.44 -7.92 8.00
CA ASN A 98 9.03 -6.58 8.12
C ASN A 98 8.26 -5.55 7.26
N GLY A 99 7.02 -5.25 7.69
CA GLY A 99 6.07 -4.43 6.93
C GLY A 99 5.52 -5.16 5.69
N GLY A 100 4.62 -4.53 4.94
CA GLY A 100 4.04 -5.10 3.73
C GLY A 100 5.10 -5.47 2.67
N THR A 101 6.15 -4.66 2.50
CA THR A 101 7.26 -4.96 1.57
C THR A 101 7.98 -6.28 1.94
N GLY A 102 8.16 -6.54 3.24
CA GLY A 102 8.70 -7.82 3.72
C GLY A 102 7.77 -9.00 3.41
N GLY A 103 6.45 -8.78 3.48
CA GLY A 103 5.44 -9.76 3.06
C GLY A 103 5.50 -10.03 1.55
N ALA A 104 5.61 -9.00 0.74
CA ALA A 104 5.76 -9.14 -0.71
C ALA A 104 7.04 -9.90 -1.11
N ASP A 105 8.16 -9.61 -0.44
CA ASP A 105 9.43 -10.33 -0.69
C ASP A 105 9.33 -11.79 -0.27
N LEU A 106 8.67 -12.10 0.85
CA LEU A 106 8.42 -13.48 1.28
C LEU A 106 7.54 -14.24 0.28
N LEU A 107 6.46 -13.61 -0.22
CA LEU A 107 5.62 -14.19 -1.27
C LEU A 107 6.41 -14.45 -2.56
N ALA A 108 7.26 -13.51 -2.95
CA ALA A 108 8.13 -13.68 -4.11
C ALA A 108 9.06 -14.88 -3.96
N GLN A 109 9.61 -15.10 -2.77
CA GLN A 109 10.47 -16.25 -2.50
C GLN A 109 9.72 -17.59 -2.47
N LEU A 110 8.44 -17.58 -2.08
CA LEU A 110 7.63 -18.80 -1.99
C LEU A 110 7.06 -19.23 -3.34
N PHE A 111 6.72 -18.29 -4.21
CA PHE A 111 5.86 -18.59 -5.37
C PHE A 111 6.48 -18.25 -6.72
N ILE A 112 7.58 -17.49 -6.79
CA ILE A 112 8.10 -16.98 -8.06
C ILE A 112 9.43 -17.65 -8.42
N ASP A 113 9.43 -18.37 -9.53
CA ASP A 113 10.63 -18.74 -10.27
C ASP A 113 10.89 -17.74 -11.40
N PRO A 114 12.17 -17.53 -11.83
CA PRO A 114 12.46 -16.63 -12.95
C PRO A 114 11.68 -17.00 -14.22
N GLY A 115 10.93 -16.03 -14.75
CA GLY A 115 10.08 -16.20 -15.92
C GLY A 115 8.61 -16.49 -15.63
N ASP A 116 8.25 -16.73 -14.38
CA ASP A 116 6.84 -16.82 -13.96
C ASP A 116 6.09 -15.51 -14.17
N THR A 117 4.79 -15.58 -14.39
CA THR A 117 3.95 -14.40 -14.53
C THR A 117 3.24 -14.06 -13.24
N VAL A 118 3.29 -12.79 -12.87
CA VAL A 118 2.46 -12.18 -11.82
C VAL A 118 1.54 -11.16 -12.47
N LEU A 119 0.24 -11.28 -12.21
CA LEU A 119 -0.74 -10.27 -12.57
C LEU A 119 -0.90 -9.26 -11.44
N SER A 120 -1.15 -8.00 -11.78
CA SER A 120 -1.48 -6.95 -10.82
C SER A 120 -2.56 -6.04 -11.39
N GLU A 121 -3.22 -5.29 -10.52
CA GLU A 121 -3.96 -4.11 -10.98
C GLU A 121 -3.04 -3.15 -11.74
N THR A 122 -3.59 -2.39 -12.65
CA THR A 122 -2.90 -1.26 -13.29
C THR A 122 -3.81 -0.04 -13.33
N PRO A 123 -3.45 1.07 -12.65
CA PRO A 123 -2.22 1.27 -11.87
C PRO A 123 -2.23 0.56 -10.49
N THR A 124 -1.05 0.34 -9.90
CA THR A 124 -0.87 -0.22 -8.55
C THR A 124 0.44 0.24 -7.90
N PHE A 125 0.72 -0.24 -6.66
CA PHE A 125 1.88 0.17 -5.88
C PHE A 125 3.21 -0.43 -6.42
N PRO A 126 4.14 0.37 -6.94
CA PRO A 126 5.30 -0.12 -7.68
C PRO A 126 6.34 -0.83 -6.83
N GLU A 127 6.53 -0.45 -5.55
CA GLU A 127 7.55 -1.06 -4.69
C GLU A 127 7.24 -2.54 -4.40
N THR A 128 5.97 -2.94 -4.37
CA THR A 128 5.57 -4.35 -4.30
C THR A 128 5.91 -5.06 -5.61
N LEU A 129 5.64 -4.43 -6.76
CA LEU A 129 5.99 -4.99 -8.06
C LEU A 129 7.51 -5.15 -8.23
N ASP A 130 8.31 -4.26 -7.64
CA ASP A 130 9.77 -4.36 -7.66
C ASP A 130 10.28 -5.58 -6.87
N CYS A 131 9.60 -5.99 -5.79
CA CYS A 131 9.89 -7.25 -5.09
C CYS A 131 9.68 -8.46 -6.02
N PHE A 132 8.59 -8.47 -6.78
CA PHE A 132 8.28 -9.55 -7.71
C PHE A 132 9.23 -9.56 -8.92
N ALA A 133 9.53 -8.38 -9.48
CA ALA A 133 10.49 -8.23 -10.57
C ALA A 133 11.91 -8.69 -10.16
N LYS A 134 12.34 -8.36 -8.91
CA LYS A 134 13.62 -8.84 -8.35
C LYS A 134 13.71 -10.36 -8.34
N ALA A 135 12.62 -11.07 -8.09
CA ALA A 135 12.55 -12.53 -8.15
C ALA A 135 12.58 -13.08 -9.59
N GLY A 136 12.45 -12.22 -10.60
CA GLY A 136 12.45 -12.60 -12.02
C GLY A 136 11.04 -12.76 -12.62
N ALA A 137 10.01 -12.26 -11.96
CA ALA A 137 8.65 -12.31 -12.50
C ALA A 137 8.49 -11.46 -13.77
N ARG A 138 7.64 -11.93 -14.67
CA ARG A 138 7.04 -11.14 -15.73
C ARG A 138 5.78 -10.48 -15.18
N LEU A 139 5.76 -9.16 -15.17
CA LEU A 139 4.63 -8.40 -14.66
C LEU A 139 3.65 -8.08 -15.78
N ALA A 140 2.36 -8.32 -15.56
CA ALA A 140 1.30 -7.91 -16.47
C ALA A 140 0.15 -7.25 -15.70
N GLY A 141 -0.32 -6.10 -16.23
CA GLY A 141 -1.39 -5.32 -15.61
C GLY A 141 -2.76 -5.75 -16.10
N VAL A 142 -3.73 -5.73 -15.18
CA VAL A 142 -5.17 -5.82 -15.42
C VAL A 142 -5.75 -4.43 -15.25
N SER A 143 -6.36 -3.89 -16.28
CA SER A 143 -6.97 -2.55 -16.26
C SER A 143 -8.09 -2.46 -15.22
N MET A 144 -8.34 -1.25 -14.73
CA MET A 144 -9.34 -0.96 -13.70
C MET A 144 -10.33 0.10 -14.17
N ASP A 145 -11.58 -0.07 -13.79
CA ASP A 145 -12.60 0.98 -13.81
C ASP A 145 -12.92 1.51 -12.41
N ALA A 146 -14.07 2.16 -12.21
CA ALA A 146 -14.50 2.67 -10.91
C ALA A 146 -14.78 1.56 -9.89
N ASP A 147 -15.12 0.36 -10.33
CA ASP A 147 -15.47 -0.79 -9.51
C ASP A 147 -14.30 -1.73 -9.22
N GLY A 148 -13.11 -1.48 -9.80
CA GLY A 148 -11.92 -2.30 -9.62
C GLY A 148 -11.42 -2.99 -10.88
N PRO A 149 -10.61 -4.06 -10.79
CA PRO A 149 -10.00 -4.72 -11.94
C PRO A 149 -11.04 -5.33 -12.88
N LEU A 150 -10.84 -5.21 -14.21
CA LEU A 150 -11.76 -5.71 -15.24
C LEU A 150 -11.73 -7.23 -15.33
N PRO A 151 -12.86 -7.94 -15.06
CA PRO A 151 -12.88 -9.40 -15.02
C PRO A 151 -12.56 -10.06 -16.36
N ASP A 152 -13.08 -9.50 -17.48
CA ASP A 152 -12.85 -10.07 -18.81
C ASP A 152 -11.36 -10.01 -19.20
N GLU A 153 -10.68 -8.94 -18.79
CA GLU A 153 -9.24 -8.81 -19.02
C GLU A 153 -8.44 -9.77 -18.13
N LEU A 154 -8.83 -9.88 -16.84
CA LEU A 154 -8.23 -10.84 -15.90
C LEU A 154 -8.40 -12.27 -16.42
N GLU A 155 -9.60 -12.67 -16.85
CA GLU A 155 -9.89 -13.99 -17.41
C GLU A 155 -9.00 -14.28 -18.63
N ARG A 156 -8.93 -13.34 -19.58
CA ARG A 156 -8.11 -13.47 -20.80
C ARG A 156 -6.62 -13.61 -20.47
N LEU A 157 -6.11 -12.81 -19.51
CA LEU A 157 -4.72 -12.88 -19.08
C LEU A 157 -4.42 -14.17 -18.31
N ALA A 158 -5.33 -14.61 -17.44
CA ALA A 158 -5.18 -15.85 -16.68
C ALA A 158 -5.06 -17.07 -17.62
N GLN A 159 -5.90 -17.14 -18.66
CA GLN A 159 -5.82 -18.19 -19.68
C GLN A 159 -4.48 -18.17 -20.43
N LYS A 160 -4.02 -16.97 -20.81
CA LYS A 160 -2.81 -16.79 -21.63
C LYS A 160 -1.53 -17.07 -20.84
N CYS A 161 -1.43 -16.56 -19.59
CA CYS A 161 -0.18 -16.47 -18.87
C CYS A 161 -0.04 -17.50 -17.75
N ARG A 162 -1.13 -18.13 -17.27
CA ARG A 162 -1.15 -19.02 -16.10
C ARG A 162 -0.40 -18.41 -14.91
N PRO A 163 -0.90 -17.30 -14.35
CA PRO A 163 -0.17 -16.52 -13.35
C PRO A 163 0.01 -17.32 -12.05
N ARG A 164 1.06 -17.01 -11.29
CA ARG A 164 1.25 -17.52 -9.94
C ARG A 164 0.25 -16.95 -8.96
N PHE A 165 0.01 -15.64 -9.08
CA PHE A 165 -1.02 -14.93 -8.30
C PHE A 165 -1.43 -13.63 -9.00
N PHE A 166 -2.53 -13.05 -8.51
CA PHE A 166 -3.01 -11.73 -8.86
C PHE A 166 -2.93 -10.79 -7.64
N TYR A 167 -2.09 -9.76 -7.71
CA TYR A 167 -1.88 -8.77 -6.65
C TYR A 167 -2.90 -7.63 -6.77
N VAL A 168 -3.62 -7.36 -5.67
CA VAL A 168 -4.67 -6.33 -5.59
C VAL A 168 -4.57 -5.52 -4.31
N ILE A 169 -4.97 -4.23 -4.38
CA ILE A 169 -5.18 -3.35 -3.21
C ILE A 169 -6.68 -2.99 -3.19
N PRO A 170 -7.55 -3.75 -2.52
CA PRO A 170 -8.99 -3.66 -2.73
C PRO A 170 -9.67 -2.45 -2.09
N ASN A 171 -9.03 -1.80 -1.10
CA ASN A 171 -9.61 -0.69 -0.34
C ASN A 171 -8.73 0.55 -0.41
N PHE A 172 -9.35 1.68 -0.81
CA PHE A 172 -8.68 2.98 -0.89
C PHE A 172 -7.32 2.88 -1.60
N GLN A 173 -7.34 2.20 -2.70
CA GLN A 173 -6.22 1.69 -3.51
C GLN A 173 -5.12 2.74 -3.72
N ASN A 174 -3.89 2.33 -3.64
CA ASN A 174 -2.73 3.12 -4.04
C ASN A 174 -2.37 2.80 -5.50
N PRO A 175 -2.57 3.75 -6.45
CA PRO A 175 -2.68 5.20 -6.24
C PRO A 175 -4.10 5.79 -6.35
N THR A 176 -5.13 5.03 -6.72
CA THR A 176 -6.40 5.58 -7.23
C THR A 176 -7.36 6.08 -6.15
N GLY A 177 -7.20 5.63 -4.89
CA GLY A 177 -8.15 5.90 -3.81
C GLY A 177 -9.48 5.14 -3.92
N ARG A 178 -9.63 4.26 -4.93
CA ARG A 178 -10.85 3.49 -5.19
C ARG A 178 -10.98 2.28 -4.28
N CYS A 179 -12.21 1.78 -4.14
CA CYS A 179 -12.51 0.51 -3.49
C CYS A 179 -13.11 -0.44 -4.52
N THR A 180 -12.63 -1.68 -4.55
CA THR A 180 -13.21 -2.73 -5.40
C THR A 180 -14.59 -3.09 -4.88
N SER A 181 -15.60 -3.10 -5.76
CA SER A 181 -16.98 -3.41 -5.41
C SER A 181 -17.17 -4.88 -4.98
N PRO A 182 -18.20 -5.20 -4.17
CA PRO A 182 -18.45 -6.58 -3.75
C PRO A 182 -18.65 -7.53 -4.93
N GLU A 183 -19.34 -7.09 -5.96
CA GLU A 183 -19.61 -7.84 -7.19
C GLU A 183 -18.31 -8.18 -7.92
N ARG A 184 -17.43 -7.18 -8.01
CA ARG A 184 -16.13 -7.33 -8.65
C ARG A 184 -15.21 -8.29 -7.88
N ARG A 185 -15.23 -8.22 -6.54
CA ARG A 185 -14.47 -9.16 -5.70
C ARG A 185 -14.91 -10.60 -5.94
N ARG A 186 -16.23 -10.87 -6.02
CA ARG A 186 -16.75 -12.21 -6.32
C ARG A 186 -16.30 -12.68 -7.70
N ALA A 187 -16.43 -11.84 -8.73
CA ALA A 187 -16.02 -12.21 -10.08
C ALA A 187 -14.51 -12.54 -10.15
N VAL A 188 -13.65 -11.75 -9.50
CA VAL A 188 -12.20 -12.01 -9.43
C VAL A 188 -11.92 -13.33 -8.69
N ALA A 189 -12.62 -13.60 -7.58
CA ALA A 189 -12.46 -14.83 -6.81
C ALA A 189 -12.87 -16.09 -7.63
N GLU A 190 -13.96 -16.00 -8.41
CA GLU A 190 -14.39 -17.07 -9.30
C GLU A 190 -13.35 -17.36 -10.41
N ILE A 191 -12.75 -16.31 -10.98
CA ILE A 191 -11.68 -16.45 -11.98
C ILE A 191 -10.45 -17.10 -11.34
N ALA A 192 -10.04 -16.65 -10.15
CA ALA A 192 -8.90 -17.21 -9.43
C ALA A 192 -9.06 -18.72 -9.17
N ARG A 193 -10.24 -19.15 -8.68
CA ARG A 193 -10.55 -20.56 -8.48
C ARG A 193 -10.53 -21.37 -9.77
N ARG A 194 -11.12 -20.83 -10.84
CA ARG A 194 -11.20 -21.51 -12.15
C ARG A 194 -9.83 -21.76 -12.75
N HIS A 195 -8.91 -20.80 -12.58
CA HIS A 195 -7.56 -20.86 -13.16
C HIS A 195 -6.49 -21.34 -12.18
N GLY A 196 -6.82 -21.57 -10.91
CA GLY A 196 -5.94 -22.15 -9.90
C GLY A 196 -4.78 -21.22 -9.50
N PHE A 197 -5.01 -19.91 -9.36
CA PHE A 197 -4.02 -18.96 -8.84
C PHE A 197 -4.51 -18.27 -7.56
N PHE A 198 -3.58 -17.77 -6.74
CA PHE A 198 -3.93 -17.02 -5.54
C PHE A 198 -4.24 -15.54 -5.85
N ILE A 199 -5.19 -14.98 -5.11
CA ILE A 199 -5.35 -13.54 -4.94
C ILE A 199 -4.43 -13.12 -3.79
N VAL A 200 -3.52 -12.20 -4.04
CA VAL A 200 -2.72 -11.54 -2.99
C VAL A 200 -3.40 -10.21 -2.67
N GLU A 201 -4.14 -10.19 -1.58
CA GLU A 201 -4.91 -9.04 -1.10
C GLU A 201 -4.04 -8.18 -0.18
N ASP A 202 -3.55 -7.03 -0.65
CA ASP A 202 -2.80 -6.06 0.15
C ASP A 202 -3.73 -4.97 0.69
N ASP A 203 -4.04 -4.99 1.97
CA ASP A 203 -5.08 -4.14 2.57
C ASP A 203 -4.60 -3.27 3.74
N PRO A 204 -3.59 -2.39 3.56
CA PRO A 204 -3.08 -1.53 4.61
C PRO A 204 -3.97 -0.32 4.91
N TYR A 205 -4.98 -0.04 4.08
CA TYR A 205 -5.83 1.16 4.16
C TYR A 205 -7.23 0.88 4.67
N ARG A 206 -7.63 -0.37 4.89
CA ARG A 206 -8.99 -0.78 5.24
C ARG A 206 -9.62 0.04 6.35
N GLU A 207 -8.85 0.38 7.36
CA GLU A 207 -9.30 1.15 8.52
C GLU A 207 -9.34 2.67 8.29
N LEU A 208 -8.90 3.16 7.15
CA LEU A 208 -8.86 4.59 6.84
C LEU A 208 -10.11 5.08 6.08
N ASN A 209 -11.25 4.44 6.28
CA ASN A 209 -12.54 4.84 5.72
C ASN A 209 -13.04 6.13 6.37
N PHE A 210 -13.72 6.99 5.59
CA PHE A 210 -14.22 8.27 6.11
C PHE A 210 -15.62 8.15 6.73
N ASP A 211 -16.48 7.34 6.16
CA ASP A 211 -17.88 7.20 6.62
C ASP A 211 -18.28 5.73 6.71
N ALA A 212 -18.36 5.02 5.60
CA ALA A 212 -18.80 3.63 5.56
C ALA A 212 -17.60 2.67 5.55
N ALA A 213 -17.72 1.56 6.26
CA ALA A 213 -16.76 0.47 6.20
C ALA A 213 -16.64 -0.08 4.76
N PRO A 214 -15.43 -0.52 4.35
CA PRO A 214 -15.25 -1.19 3.06
C PRO A 214 -16.04 -2.50 2.96
N PRO A 215 -16.26 -3.01 1.75
CA PRO A 215 -16.84 -4.33 1.54
C PRO A 215 -16.04 -5.44 2.24
N PRO A 216 -16.63 -6.64 2.46
CA PRO A 216 -15.90 -7.81 2.95
C PRO A 216 -14.64 -8.09 2.12
N SER A 217 -13.56 -8.52 2.78
CA SER A 217 -12.28 -8.82 2.12
C SER A 217 -12.38 -9.96 1.11
N TYR A 218 -11.40 -10.09 0.23
CA TYR A 218 -11.26 -11.29 -0.60
C TYR A 218 -11.08 -12.53 0.26
N HIS A 219 -10.33 -12.44 1.36
CA HIS A 219 -10.17 -13.55 2.29
C HIS A 219 -11.52 -14.03 2.86
N SER A 220 -12.38 -13.11 3.26
CA SER A 220 -13.73 -13.43 3.76
C SER A 220 -14.62 -14.10 2.70
N LEU A 221 -14.45 -13.72 1.42
CA LEU A 221 -15.25 -14.24 0.31
C LEU A 221 -14.68 -15.53 -0.29
N ALA A 222 -13.38 -15.72 -0.25
CA ALA A 222 -12.64 -16.77 -0.95
C ALA A 222 -11.36 -17.17 -0.20
N PRO A 223 -11.45 -17.64 1.05
CA PRO A 223 -10.28 -17.99 1.87
C PRO A 223 -9.41 -19.11 1.26
N ASP A 224 -10.00 -19.95 0.43
CA ASP A 224 -9.37 -21.07 -0.27
C ASP A 224 -8.38 -20.64 -1.35
N CYS A 225 -8.51 -19.43 -1.89
CA CYS A 225 -7.64 -18.91 -2.93
C CYS A 225 -7.12 -17.49 -2.64
N THR A 226 -7.16 -17.02 -1.39
CA THR A 226 -6.67 -15.70 -1.00
C THR A 226 -5.55 -15.79 0.01
N ILE A 227 -4.49 -15.04 -0.24
CA ILE A 227 -3.44 -14.71 0.73
C ILE A 227 -3.63 -13.24 1.08
N SER A 228 -3.94 -12.93 2.36
CA SER A 228 -4.06 -11.54 2.78
C SER A 228 -2.73 -11.01 3.28
N MET A 229 -2.44 -9.76 2.94
CA MET A 229 -1.28 -9.03 3.39
C MET A 229 -1.73 -7.74 4.08
N GLY A 230 -1.23 -7.50 5.29
CA GLY A 230 -1.56 -6.32 6.07
C GLY A 230 -0.34 -5.61 6.62
N SER A 231 -0.54 -4.39 7.12
CA SER A 231 0.53 -3.58 7.70
C SER A 231 0.00 -2.56 8.72
N LEU A 232 0.72 -2.39 9.83
CA LEU A 232 0.45 -1.33 10.81
C LEU A 232 1.07 0.02 10.44
N SER A 233 1.70 0.13 9.27
CA SER A 233 2.36 1.37 8.82
C SER A 233 1.41 2.55 8.66
N LYS A 234 0.11 2.31 8.46
CA LYS A 234 -0.87 3.38 8.21
C LYS A 234 -1.78 3.65 9.41
N THR A 235 -1.80 2.74 10.37
CA THR A 235 -2.64 2.82 11.58
C THR A 235 -1.84 3.14 12.85
N ILE A 236 -0.59 2.66 12.95
CA ILE A 236 0.30 2.98 14.07
C ILE A 236 1.44 3.90 13.61
N ALA A 237 2.42 3.36 12.91
CA ALA A 237 3.53 4.14 12.37
C ALA A 237 4.33 3.34 11.34
N PRO A 238 4.80 3.94 10.22
CA PRO A 238 5.56 3.21 9.21
C PRO A 238 6.95 2.77 9.72
N GLY A 239 7.51 3.47 10.73
CA GLY A 239 8.84 3.19 11.27
C GLY A 239 8.93 1.94 12.15
N ILE A 240 7.82 1.40 12.65
CA ILE A 240 7.83 0.16 13.46
C ILE A 240 8.04 -1.10 12.63
N ARG A 241 7.85 -1.02 11.31
CA ARG A 241 8.09 -2.10 10.34
C ARG A 241 7.35 -3.40 10.65
N ILE A 242 6.07 -3.33 10.98
CA ILE A 242 5.21 -4.51 11.21
C ILE A 242 4.22 -4.65 10.06
N GLY A 243 4.25 -5.81 9.43
CA GLY A 243 3.27 -6.35 8.50
C GLY A 243 3.03 -7.82 8.78
N TRP A 244 2.13 -8.43 8.05
CA TRP A 244 1.83 -9.86 8.18
C TRP A 244 1.25 -10.42 6.90
N LEU A 245 1.32 -11.74 6.78
CA LEU A 245 0.58 -12.53 5.82
C LEU A 245 -0.41 -13.43 6.56
N VAL A 246 -1.63 -13.56 6.04
CA VAL A 246 -2.56 -14.64 6.40
C VAL A 246 -2.47 -15.67 5.29
N LEU A 247 -1.97 -16.86 5.62
CA LEU A 247 -1.68 -17.92 4.67
C LEU A 247 -2.62 -19.11 4.90
N PRO A 248 -2.91 -19.91 3.86
CA PRO A 248 -3.37 -21.26 4.04
C PRO A 248 -2.44 -22.02 5.00
N GLU A 249 -3.03 -22.83 5.90
CA GLU A 249 -2.29 -23.46 7.02
C GLU A 249 -1.11 -24.30 6.54
N GLU A 250 -1.28 -25.02 5.43
CA GLU A 250 -0.26 -25.86 4.80
C GLU A 250 0.95 -25.09 4.26
N LEU A 251 0.84 -23.77 4.08
CA LEU A 251 1.93 -22.91 3.61
C LEU A 251 2.71 -22.23 4.73
N VAL A 252 2.16 -22.18 5.95
CA VAL A 252 2.74 -21.45 7.07
C VAL A 252 4.15 -21.94 7.40
N GLU A 253 4.33 -23.26 7.53
CA GLU A 253 5.65 -23.84 7.84
C GLU A 253 6.70 -23.43 6.79
N ARG A 254 6.37 -23.49 5.51
CA ARG A 254 7.27 -23.09 4.42
C ARG A 254 7.62 -21.61 4.49
N ALA A 255 6.64 -20.76 4.78
CA ALA A 255 6.84 -19.32 4.95
C ALA A 255 7.78 -19.04 6.14
N VAL A 256 7.55 -19.70 7.28
CA VAL A 256 8.41 -19.57 8.48
C VAL A 256 9.84 -20.04 8.22
N MET A 257 10.02 -21.18 7.53
CA MET A 257 11.36 -21.67 7.16
C MET A 257 12.09 -20.69 6.23
N THR A 258 11.39 -20.12 5.25
CA THR A 258 11.95 -19.13 4.32
C THR A 258 12.36 -17.85 5.05
N LEU A 259 11.48 -17.35 5.94
CA LEU A 259 11.77 -16.19 6.77
C LEU A 259 12.97 -16.45 7.70
N LYS A 260 13.02 -17.62 8.34
CA LYS A 260 14.13 -18.02 9.22
C LYS A 260 15.46 -18.03 8.48
N ALA A 261 15.48 -18.51 7.24
CA ALA A 261 16.67 -18.51 6.40
C ALA A 261 17.10 -17.10 5.95
N THR A 262 16.19 -16.14 5.91
CA THR A 262 16.44 -14.78 5.43
C THR A 262 16.79 -13.81 6.56
N ALA A 263 16.05 -13.85 7.67
CA ALA A 263 16.10 -12.85 8.75
C ALA A 263 16.17 -13.46 10.16
N LEU A 264 16.11 -14.77 10.31
CA LEU A 264 15.97 -15.53 11.54
C LEU A 264 14.63 -15.22 12.26
N CYS A 265 14.43 -14.00 12.70
CA CYS A 265 13.22 -13.46 13.34
C CYS A 265 13.22 -11.94 13.24
N TYR A 266 12.11 -11.31 13.65
CA TYR A 266 12.00 -9.86 13.79
C TYR A 266 11.90 -9.44 15.26
N PRO A 267 12.10 -8.15 15.62
CA PRO A 267 12.22 -7.69 17.02
C PRO A 267 10.99 -8.00 17.87
N ALA A 268 11.14 -8.85 18.89
CA ALA A 268 10.06 -9.23 19.82
C ALA A 268 9.44 -8.02 20.51
N LEU A 269 10.25 -7.08 20.98
CA LEU A 269 9.80 -5.87 21.66
C LEU A 269 8.79 -5.08 20.82
N LEU A 270 9.04 -4.91 19.52
CA LEU A 270 8.13 -4.17 18.65
C LEU A 270 6.85 -4.97 18.33
N HIS A 271 6.95 -6.28 18.23
CA HIS A 271 5.80 -7.15 18.05
C HIS A 271 4.87 -7.08 19.25
N ARG A 272 5.41 -7.30 20.48
CA ARG A 272 4.63 -7.24 21.71
C ARG A 272 4.06 -5.85 21.95
N ALA A 273 4.84 -4.79 21.69
CA ALA A 273 4.34 -3.42 21.79
C ALA A 273 3.16 -3.17 20.84
N ALA A 274 3.20 -3.70 19.61
CA ALA A 274 2.09 -3.59 18.69
C ALA A 274 0.86 -4.38 19.15
N ALA A 275 1.02 -5.59 19.70
CA ALA A 275 -0.06 -6.35 20.32
C ALA A 275 -0.78 -5.54 21.41
N ARG A 276 -0.02 -5.04 22.39
CA ARG A 276 -0.55 -4.21 23.48
C ARG A 276 -1.24 -2.93 22.99
N VAL A 277 -0.71 -2.30 21.91
CA VAL A 277 -1.35 -1.12 21.29
C VAL A 277 -2.66 -1.50 20.63
N LEU A 278 -2.73 -2.61 19.90
CA LEU A 278 -3.96 -3.06 19.21
C LEU A 278 -5.09 -3.41 20.19
N GLU A 279 -4.75 -3.98 21.34
CA GLU A 279 -5.68 -4.34 22.42
C GLU A 279 -6.04 -3.17 23.33
N HIS A 280 -5.28 -2.08 23.29
CA HIS A 280 -5.47 -0.96 24.19
C HIS A 280 -6.80 -0.22 23.90
N PRO A 281 -7.61 0.11 24.93
CA PRO A 281 -8.92 0.77 24.74
C PRO A 281 -8.86 2.10 23.98
N GLN A 282 -7.73 2.80 24.00
CA GLN A 282 -7.53 4.06 23.27
C GLN A 282 -7.23 3.87 21.78
N PHE A 283 -6.94 2.64 21.33
CA PHE A 283 -6.54 2.45 19.94
C PHE A 283 -7.67 2.72 18.94
N ASP A 284 -8.89 2.29 19.23
CA ASP A 284 -10.03 2.58 18.35
C ASP A 284 -10.34 4.10 18.31
N ALA A 285 -10.18 4.80 19.44
CA ALA A 285 -10.31 6.26 19.47
C ALA A 285 -9.22 6.96 18.62
N HIS A 286 -7.99 6.43 18.62
CA HIS A 286 -6.91 6.89 17.76
C HIS A 286 -7.25 6.67 16.25
N ILE A 287 -7.79 5.50 15.90
CA ILE A 287 -8.23 5.24 14.50
C ILE A 287 -9.32 6.23 14.08
N ASP A 288 -10.28 6.53 14.96
CA ASP A 288 -11.33 7.51 14.68
C ASP A 288 -10.80 8.94 14.54
N GLU A 289 -9.78 9.31 15.29
CA GLU A 289 -9.08 10.59 15.12
C GLU A 289 -8.37 10.66 13.77
N LEU A 290 -7.64 9.60 13.42
CA LEU A 290 -6.95 9.47 12.13
C LEU A 290 -7.93 9.58 10.95
N ARG A 291 -9.07 8.88 11.00
CA ARG A 291 -10.15 8.96 10.00
C ARG A 291 -10.70 10.39 9.85
N ARG A 292 -10.98 11.05 10.97
CA ARG A 292 -11.51 12.43 10.98
C ARG A 292 -10.52 13.43 10.38
N ASP A 293 -9.25 13.33 10.73
CA ASP A 293 -8.22 14.23 10.19
C ASP A 293 -7.99 13.98 8.69
N LEU A 294 -7.86 12.74 8.26
CA LEU A 294 -7.71 12.40 6.83
C LEU A 294 -8.92 12.89 6.01
N LYS A 295 -10.14 12.72 6.51
CA LYS A 295 -11.36 13.23 5.86
C LYS A 295 -11.33 14.75 5.73
N ARG A 296 -10.93 15.47 6.81
CA ARG A 296 -10.78 16.92 6.82
C ARG A 296 -9.75 17.38 5.78
N ARG A 297 -8.58 16.74 5.76
CA ARG A 297 -7.48 17.04 4.82
C ARG A 297 -7.90 16.77 3.37
N CYS A 298 -8.58 15.67 3.11
CA CYS A 298 -9.11 15.36 1.79
C CYS A 298 -10.06 16.46 1.29
N ARG A 299 -11.01 16.88 2.13
CA ARG A 299 -11.95 17.97 1.82
C ARG A 299 -11.23 19.30 1.59
N LEU A 300 -10.22 19.61 2.39
CA LEU A 300 -9.41 20.82 2.22
C LEU A 300 -8.67 20.80 0.88
N LEU A 301 -7.96 19.72 0.56
CA LEU A 301 -7.24 19.60 -0.70
C LEU A 301 -8.17 19.74 -1.91
N THR A 302 -9.26 18.97 -1.94
CA THR A 302 -10.21 19.00 -3.08
C THR A 302 -10.93 20.35 -3.20
N GLY A 303 -11.27 21.01 -2.08
CA GLY A 303 -11.84 22.36 -2.06
C GLY A 303 -10.87 23.42 -2.60
N LEU A 304 -9.60 23.38 -2.17
CA LEU A 304 -8.56 24.28 -2.69
C LEU A 304 -8.31 24.07 -4.19
N MET A 305 -8.27 22.80 -4.63
CA MET A 305 -8.10 22.47 -6.04
C MET A 305 -9.29 22.96 -6.88
N SER A 306 -10.52 22.76 -6.42
CA SER A 306 -11.72 23.24 -7.11
C SER A 306 -11.76 24.77 -7.23
N ALA A 307 -11.22 25.48 -6.24
CA ALA A 307 -11.20 26.95 -6.24
C ALA A 307 -10.08 27.55 -7.11
N GLN A 308 -8.95 26.85 -7.30
CA GLN A 308 -7.74 27.46 -7.89
C GLN A 308 -7.33 26.86 -9.24
N ILE A 309 -7.72 25.61 -9.51
CA ILE A 309 -7.40 24.93 -10.78
C ILE A 309 -8.55 25.17 -11.78
N PRO A 310 -8.26 25.71 -12.96
CA PRO A 310 -9.29 25.95 -13.97
C PRO A 310 -10.01 24.65 -14.37
N THR A 311 -11.30 24.74 -14.56
CA THR A 311 -12.16 23.64 -14.99
C THR A 311 -11.64 23.03 -16.30
N GLY A 312 -11.60 21.70 -16.38
CA GLY A 312 -11.18 20.99 -17.59
C GLY A 312 -9.68 20.75 -17.72
N TRP A 313 -8.84 21.21 -16.78
CA TRP A 313 -7.39 20.98 -16.82
C TRP A 313 -6.97 19.75 -16.02
N LEU A 314 -7.59 19.58 -14.87
CA LEU A 314 -7.36 18.45 -13.98
C LEU A 314 -8.70 17.99 -13.43
N THR A 315 -8.97 16.70 -13.52
CA THR A 315 -10.17 16.09 -12.94
C THR A 315 -9.77 15.02 -11.93
N TRP A 316 -10.63 14.78 -10.95
CA TRP A 316 -10.45 13.78 -9.91
C TRP A 316 -11.78 13.26 -9.39
N GLU A 317 -11.76 12.07 -8.83
CA GLU A 317 -12.84 11.54 -7.98
C GLU A 317 -12.45 11.74 -6.53
N THR A 318 -13.37 12.27 -5.70
CA THR A 318 -13.10 12.44 -4.27
C THR A 318 -13.12 11.07 -3.59
N PRO A 319 -12.02 10.62 -2.97
CA PRO A 319 -11.96 9.32 -2.35
C PRO A 319 -12.83 9.26 -1.09
N ARG A 320 -13.30 8.04 -0.74
CA ARG A 320 -14.11 7.77 0.45
C ARG A 320 -13.28 7.34 1.65
N GLY A 321 -11.96 7.37 1.53
CA GLY A 321 -10.99 6.95 2.55
C GLY A 321 -9.57 6.97 2.01
N GLY A 322 -8.66 6.37 2.76
CA GLY A 322 -7.25 6.27 2.38
C GLY A 322 -6.51 7.60 2.48
N MET A 323 -5.52 7.78 1.62
CA MET A 323 -4.53 8.86 1.74
C MET A 323 -4.24 9.56 0.40
N PHE A 324 -4.83 9.08 -0.70
CA PHE A 324 -4.45 9.46 -2.05
C PHE A 324 -5.60 10.04 -2.84
N LEU A 325 -5.26 11.02 -3.67
CA LEU A 325 -6.13 11.60 -4.67
C LEU A 325 -5.52 11.31 -6.05
N TRP A 326 -6.27 10.60 -6.88
CA TRP A 326 -5.89 10.31 -8.26
C TRP A 326 -6.52 11.33 -9.19
N CYS A 327 -5.68 12.01 -9.94
CA CYS A 327 -6.09 13.06 -10.85
C CYS A 327 -5.77 12.69 -12.29
N ARG A 328 -6.62 13.11 -13.23
CA ARG A 328 -6.38 13.02 -14.66
C ARG A 328 -6.10 14.41 -15.23
N LEU A 329 -4.95 14.53 -15.91
CA LEU A 329 -4.52 15.73 -16.61
C LEU A 329 -5.12 15.73 -18.03
N HIS A 330 -5.56 16.90 -18.47
CA HIS A 330 -6.15 17.10 -19.80
C HIS A 330 -5.30 18.06 -20.64
N GLY A 331 -5.64 18.17 -21.96
CA GLY A 331 -4.95 19.07 -22.85
C GLY A 331 -3.67 18.53 -23.51
N GLY A 332 -3.47 17.20 -23.47
CA GLY A 332 -2.33 16.54 -24.12
C GLY A 332 -0.97 16.75 -23.44
N VAL A 333 -0.97 17.23 -22.20
CA VAL A 333 0.26 17.43 -21.42
C VAL A 333 0.69 16.10 -20.79
N SER A 334 1.97 15.71 -20.97
CA SER A 334 2.57 14.57 -20.30
C SER A 334 2.60 14.82 -18.78
N ALA A 335 2.10 13.86 -18.00
CA ALA A 335 2.13 13.95 -16.55
C ALA A 335 3.57 13.89 -16.00
N MET A 336 4.47 13.17 -16.68
CA MET A 336 5.89 13.13 -16.35
C MET A 336 6.53 14.51 -16.54
N ASP A 337 6.34 15.16 -17.70
CA ASP A 337 6.87 16.48 -17.97
C ASP A 337 6.30 17.51 -16.99
N PHE A 338 5.01 17.39 -16.69
CA PHE A 338 4.37 18.26 -15.71
C PHE A 338 4.96 18.08 -14.32
N ALA A 339 5.13 16.84 -13.85
CA ALA A 339 5.70 16.54 -12.53
C ALA A 339 7.16 17.05 -12.41
N VAL A 340 7.99 16.85 -13.44
CA VAL A 340 9.37 17.34 -13.48
C VAL A 340 9.40 18.88 -13.43
N ARG A 341 8.62 19.57 -14.26
CA ARG A 341 8.58 21.03 -14.27
C ARG A 341 8.00 21.60 -12.97
N ALA A 342 6.93 21.01 -12.41
CA ALA A 342 6.35 21.41 -11.15
C ALA A 342 7.35 21.30 -9.99
N ARG A 343 8.13 20.23 -9.97
CA ARG A 343 9.23 20.05 -9.02
C ARG A 343 10.33 21.12 -9.19
N ASP A 344 10.84 21.27 -10.40
CA ASP A 344 12.07 22.05 -10.64
C ASP A 344 11.84 23.58 -10.64
N ARG A 345 10.65 24.04 -11.06
CA ARG A 345 10.35 25.49 -11.18
C ARG A 345 9.40 26.03 -10.14
N TRP A 346 8.48 25.19 -9.63
CA TRP A 346 7.46 25.60 -8.65
C TRP A 346 7.63 24.96 -7.28
N HIS A 347 8.66 24.15 -7.09
CA HIS A 347 8.99 23.51 -5.81
C HIS A 347 7.79 22.75 -5.20
N VAL A 348 7.05 22.04 -6.01
CA VAL A 348 5.98 21.14 -5.61
C VAL A 348 6.17 19.76 -6.23
N ALA A 349 6.17 18.72 -5.41
CA ALA A 349 6.44 17.34 -5.83
C ALA A 349 5.21 16.43 -5.64
N PHE A 350 4.87 15.70 -6.69
CA PHE A 350 3.86 14.64 -6.73
C PHE A 350 4.33 13.54 -7.69
N PHE A 351 3.63 12.41 -7.74
CA PHE A 351 4.00 11.35 -8.66
C PHE A 351 3.17 11.35 -9.93
N PRO A 352 3.81 11.27 -11.11
CA PRO A 352 3.11 10.99 -12.37
C PRO A 352 2.59 9.55 -12.38
N GLY A 353 1.48 9.33 -13.08
CA GLY A 353 0.75 8.05 -13.09
C GLY A 353 1.55 6.88 -13.63
N VAL A 354 2.43 7.12 -14.57
CA VAL A 354 3.30 6.08 -15.14
C VAL A 354 4.19 5.39 -14.10
N CYS A 355 4.49 6.06 -12.98
CA CYS A 355 5.21 5.43 -11.85
C CYS A 355 4.47 4.25 -11.24
N PHE A 356 3.17 4.11 -11.46
CA PHE A 356 2.29 3.10 -10.87
C PHE A 356 1.88 2.01 -11.84
N THR A 357 2.45 1.98 -13.04
CA THR A 357 2.17 0.93 -14.02
C THR A 357 3.22 -0.16 -13.97
N PRO A 358 2.86 -1.43 -14.25
CA PRO A 358 3.86 -2.47 -14.47
C PRO A 358 4.86 -2.04 -15.54
N ASN A 359 6.14 -2.25 -15.30
CA ASN A 359 7.23 -1.89 -16.23
C ASN A 359 7.38 -0.39 -16.54
N TYR A 360 6.63 0.50 -15.85
CA TYR A 360 6.64 1.94 -16.09
C TYR A 360 6.25 2.34 -17.52
N GLU A 361 5.32 1.59 -18.11
CA GLU A 361 4.78 1.79 -19.45
C GLU A 361 3.29 2.10 -19.38
N GLY A 362 2.77 2.88 -20.35
CA GLY A 362 1.34 3.16 -20.48
C GLY A 362 1.00 4.64 -20.58
N GLU A 363 -0.27 4.98 -20.32
CA GLU A 363 -0.76 6.36 -20.41
C GLU A 363 -0.10 7.28 -19.38
N ASP A 364 0.43 8.41 -19.84
CA ASP A 364 1.09 9.42 -19.02
C ASP A 364 0.22 10.68 -18.86
N PHE A 365 -1.04 10.49 -18.42
CA PHE A 365 -1.99 11.60 -18.19
C PHE A 365 -2.57 11.62 -16.77
N SER A 366 -2.00 10.88 -15.85
CA SER A 366 -2.52 10.80 -14.48
C SER A 366 -1.46 11.24 -13.47
N LEU A 367 -1.91 11.70 -12.31
CA LEU A 367 -1.06 12.10 -11.19
C LEU A 367 -1.61 11.51 -9.89
N ARG A 368 -0.72 11.17 -8.95
CA ARG A 368 -1.10 10.90 -7.58
C ARG A 368 -0.68 12.04 -6.67
N LEU A 369 -1.65 12.61 -5.94
CA LEU A 369 -1.43 13.50 -4.81
C LEU A 369 -1.74 12.77 -3.50
N THR A 370 -1.09 13.17 -2.40
CA THR A 370 -1.49 12.76 -1.04
C THR A 370 -2.00 13.95 -0.26
N PHE A 371 -3.00 13.73 0.58
CA PHE A 371 -3.48 14.73 1.54
C PHE A 371 -3.08 14.41 3.00
N ALA A 372 -2.30 13.35 3.21
CA ALA A 372 -2.11 12.79 4.55
C ALA A 372 -1.06 13.48 5.41
N ARG A 373 -0.14 14.28 4.83
CA ARG A 373 1.05 14.75 5.55
C ARG A 373 1.16 16.26 5.70
N GLN A 374 0.66 17.04 4.73
CA GLN A 374 0.86 18.48 4.67
C GLN A 374 0.08 19.21 5.75
N THR A 375 0.63 20.31 6.27
CA THR A 375 -0.16 21.28 7.03
C THR A 375 -1.16 22.00 6.12
N ASP A 376 -2.18 22.61 6.69
CA ASP A 376 -3.20 23.35 5.91
C ASP A 376 -2.56 24.46 5.07
N ALA A 377 -1.57 25.18 5.62
CA ALA A 377 -0.81 26.21 4.92
C ALA A 377 0.04 25.64 3.76
N GLN A 378 0.73 24.53 3.99
CA GLN A 378 1.48 23.84 2.93
C GLN A 378 0.55 23.33 1.81
N MET A 379 -0.63 22.83 2.18
CA MET A 379 -1.62 22.35 1.21
C MET A 379 -2.13 23.49 0.33
N ALA A 380 -2.48 24.65 0.93
CA ALA A 380 -2.93 25.82 0.20
C ALA A 380 -1.86 26.37 -0.75
N GLU A 381 -0.63 26.52 -0.26
CA GLU A 381 0.50 26.98 -1.08
C GLU A 381 0.86 25.97 -2.17
N GLY A 382 0.84 24.67 -1.88
CA GLY A 382 1.11 23.62 -2.86
C GLY A 382 0.10 23.60 -4.00
N VAL A 383 -1.20 23.74 -3.71
CA VAL A 383 -2.24 23.86 -4.75
C VAL A 383 -2.05 25.12 -5.59
N ARG A 384 -1.70 26.26 -4.96
CA ARG A 384 -1.37 27.49 -5.69
C ARG A 384 -0.22 27.27 -6.68
N ARG A 385 0.84 26.56 -6.26
CA ARG A 385 1.98 26.21 -7.12
C ARG A 385 1.59 25.26 -8.25
N ILE A 386 0.78 24.26 -7.99
CA ILE A 386 0.23 23.34 -9.02
C ILE A 386 -0.57 24.15 -10.05
N ALA A 387 -1.45 25.06 -9.62
CA ALA A 387 -2.25 25.88 -10.52
C ALA A 387 -1.36 26.81 -11.38
N ALA A 388 -0.33 27.41 -10.80
CA ALA A 388 0.64 28.23 -11.54
C ALA A 388 1.44 27.41 -12.57
N ALA A 389 1.87 26.20 -12.18
CA ALA A 389 2.55 25.26 -13.06
C ALA A 389 1.66 24.88 -14.26
N LEU A 390 0.40 24.52 -14.03
CA LEU A 390 -0.57 24.20 -15.10
C LEU A 390 -0.73 25.37 -16.09
N LYS A 391 -0.91 26.59 -15.58
CA LYS A 391 -1.05 27.78 -16.43
C LYS A 391 0.15 27.99 -17.36
N SER A 392 1.36 27.67 -16.91
CA SER A 392 2.56 27.82 -17.74
C SER A 392 2.65 26.85 -18.92
N PHE A 393 1.93 25.74 -18.89
CA PHE A 393 1.88 24.79 -20.00
C PHE A 393 0.93 25.22 -21.13
N GLN A 394 -0.02 26.12 -20.88
CA GLN A 394 -0.93 26.62 -21.90
C GLN A 394 -0.35 27.82 -22.68
N GLN A 395 0.70 28.44 -22.15
CA GLN A 395 1.31 29.62 -22.78
C GLN A 395 2.47 29.27 -23.74
N ASN A 396 2.80 28.00 -23.84
CA ASN A 396 3.76 27.43 -24.77
C ASN A 396 3.11 26.46 -25.74
#